data_d7c2862929a19b211dabe1f1f8160c1e
#
_entry.id   d7c2862929a19b211dabe1f1f8160c1e
#
_cell.length_a   1.000
_cell.length_b   1.000
_cell.length_c   1.000
_cell.angle_alpha   90.00
_cell.angle_beta   90.00
_cell.angle_gamma   90.00
#
_symmetry.space_group_name_H-M   'P 1'
#
loop_
_entity.id
_entity.type
_entity.pdbx_description
1 polymer ?
#
loop_
_entity_poly.entity_id
_entity_poly.type
_entity_poly.pdbx_seq_one_letter_code
_entity_poly.pdbx_strand_id
1 'polypeptide(L)'
;MLNEIDYKSLYPLTAAQKLHFYTLKYCPKKQVLNIGTSLTIKEDISFDILKESIYEAYSRCEAMRLRFVTDLDGNVMQYVADKEERDIELYDFSGYTMKEAELKMREWTETPFERENSPLNKVVMIITPDNYKGIYLLVDHMTMDAQSLIVFLRDIIEIYCYKRYEGIEYPKEMYSYIKQIEKDLEYESGSKAQYKDREYFKKLIEESEPIYNDIDGI
;
A
#
# COMPACT_ATOMS: atom_id res chain seq x y z
N MET A 1 10.52 5.95 23.49
CA MET A 1 9.44 6.03 22.48
C MET A 1 8.62 4.76 22.30
N LEU A 2 8.97 3.62 22.88
CA LEU A 2 8.14 2.39 22.85
C LEU A 2 7.06 2.34 23.94
N ASN A 3 6.98 3.31 24.82
CA ASN A 3 6.08 3.31 26.00
C ASN A 3 4.63 3.72 25.68
N GLU A 4 4.30 4.08 24.45
CA GLU A 4 2.94 4.51 24.05
C GLU A 4 2.22 3.53 23.11
N ILE A 5 2.89 2.45 22.72
CA ILE A 5 2.26 1.44 21.86
C ILE A 5 1.50 0.45 22.77
N ASP A 6 0.19 0.37 22.59
CA ASP A 6 -0.60 -0.67 23.23
C ASP A 6 -0.25 -2.04 22.62
N TYR A 7 0.62 -2.78 23.28
CA TYR A 7 1.07 -4.11 22.86
C TYR A 7 -0.08 -5.13 22.68
N LYS A 8 -1.28 -4.84 23.21
CA LYS A 8 -2.47 -5.69 23.00
C LYS A 8 -3.04 -5.56 21.58
N SER A 9 -2.65 -4.50 20.86
CA SER A 9 -3.10 -4.24 19.48
C SER A 9 -2.08 -4.66 18.42
N LEU A 10 -0.99 -5.35 18.81
CA LEU A 10 0.03 -5.82 17.88
C LEU A 10 -0.38 -7.17 17.26
N TYR A 11 -0.24 -7.25 15.95
CA TYR A 11 -0.48 -8.46 15.17
C TYR A 11 0.84 -8.96 14.55
N PRO A 12 1.07 -10.28 14.46
CA PRO A 12 2.19 -10.80 13.69
C PRO A 12 1.99 -10.52 12.19
N LEU A 13 3.06 -10.62 11.41
CA LEU A 13 2.99 -10.52 9.96
C LEU A 13 2.19 -11.70 9.38
N THR A 14 1.35 -11.44 8.40
CA THR A 14 0.69 -12.47 7.58
C THR A 14 1.72 -13.18 6.68
N ALA A 15 1.36 -14.33 6.09
CA ALA A 15 2.25 -15.08 5.20
C ALA A 15 2.72 -14.22 4.01
N ALA A 16 1.84 -13.42 3.42
CA ALA A 16 2.19 -12.51 2.33
C ALA A 16 3.22 -11.46 2.77
N GLN A 17 3.01 -10.85 3.94
CA GLN A 17 3.94 -9.87 4.49
C GLN A 17 5.29 -10.49 4.87
N LYS A 18 5.31 -11.71 5.40
CA LYS A 18 6.56 -12.46 5.67
C LYS A 18 7.39 -12.63 4.39
N LEU A 19 6.75 -12.95 3.26
CA LEU A 19 7.44 -13.05 1.98
C LEU A 19 8.12 -11.74 1.58
N HIS A 20 7.41 -10.61 1.68
CA HIS A 20 7.97 -9.29 1.41
C HIS A 20 9.07 -8.91 2.41
N PHE A 21 8.89 -9.21 3.69
CA PHE A 21 9.90 -8.98 4.72
C PHE A 21 11.19 -9.74 4.42
N TYR A 22 11.12 -11.02 4.04
CA TYR A 22 12.30 -11.78 3.64
C TYR A 22 12.93 -11.25 2.35
N THR A 23 12.14 -10.79 1.40
CA THR A 23 12.66 -10.11 0.21
C THR A 23 13.49 -8.89 0.60
N LEU A 24 13.01 -8.06 1.51
CA LEU A 24 13.75 -6.90 2.02
C LEU A 24 15.02 -7.29 2.80
N LYS A 25 14.97 -8.40 3.55
CA LYS A 25 16.09 -8.86 4.33
C LYS A 25 17.28 -9.24 3.45
N TYR A 26 17.02 -9.89 2.31
CA TYR A 26 18.06 -10.42 1.44
C TYR A 26 18.35 -9.56 0.21
N CYS A 27 17.46 -8.65 -0.17
CA CYS A 27 17.67 -7.74 -1.29
C CYS A 27 18.50 -6.52 -0.84
N PRO A 28 19.58 -6.17 -1.55
CA PRO A 28 20.39 -4.97 -1.24
C PRO A 28 19.62 -3.68 -1.53
N LYS A 29 18.67 -3.71 -2.47
CA LYS A 29 17.85 -2.55 -2.85
C LYS A 29 16.61 -2.46 -1.96
N LYS A 30 16.65 -1.62 -0.94
CA LYS A 30 15.57 -1.50 0.05
C LYS A 30 14.26 -0.90 -0.49
N GLN A 31 14.31 -0.25 -1.64
CA GLN A 31 13.15 0.28 -2.38
C GLN A 31 12.46 -0.77 -3.28
N VAL A 32 12.90 -2.01 -3.29
CA VAL A 32 12.36 -3.09 -4.16
C VAL A 32 10.86 -3.33 -3.99
N LEU A 33 10.31 -2.98 -2.83
CA LEU A 33 8.87 -3.08 -2.53
C LEU A 33 8.11 -1.77 -2.75
N ASN A 34 8.76 -0.73 -3.21
CA ASN A 34 8.07 0.53 -3.47
C ASN A 34 7.22 0.41 -4.74
N ILE A 35 5.95 0.80 -4.63
CA ILE A 35 5.01 0.88 -5.75
C ILE A 35 4.60 2.33 -5.90
N GLY A 36 5.06 2.96 -6.99
CA GLY A 36 4.67 4.32 -7.37
C GLY A 36 3.66 4.30 -8.51
N THR A 37 2.60 5.09 -8.40
CA THR A 37 1.61 5.29 -9.46
C THR A 37 1.12 6.73 -9.47
N SER A 38 0.65 7.19 -10.62
CA SER A 38 0.01 8.50 -10.75
C SER A 38 -1.39 8.35 -11.34
N LEU A 39 -2.30 9.18 -10.88
CA LEU A 39 -3.63 9.32 -11.43
C LEU A 39 -3.86 10.80 -11.74
N THR A 40 -4.05 11.13 -12.99
CA THR A 40 -4.26 12.51 -13.45
C THR A 40 -5.50 12.62 -14.33
N ILE A 41 -6.16 13.76 -14.25
CA ILE A 41 -7.38 14.06 -14.99
C ILE A 41 -7.18 15.36 -15.76
N LYS A 42 -7.76 15.44 -16.94
CA LYS A 42 -7.73 16.64 -17.78
C LYS A 42 -8.67 17.74 -17.29
N GLU A 43 -9.70 17.34 -16.55
CA GLU A 43 -10.70 18.27 -16.02
C GLU A 43 -10.11 19.21 -14.97
N ASP A 44 -10.73 20.37 -14.79
CA ASP A 44 -10.31 21.32 -13.77
C ASP A 44 -10.75 20.83 -12.38
N ILE A 45 -9.79 20.34 -11.61
CA ILE A 45 -10.00 19.89 -10.24
C ILE A 45 -9.54 20.95 -9.22
N SER A 46 -10.30 21.08 -8.12
CA SER A 46 -9.94 21.87 -6.97
C SER A 46 -8.96 21.11 -6.10
N PHE A 47 -7.75 21.65 -5.90
CA PHE A 47 -6.75 21.03 -5.02
C PHE A 47 -7.15 21.09 -3.54
N ASP A 48 -7.93 22.09 -3.12
CA ASP A 48 -8.43 22.13 -1.75
C ASP A 48 -9.37 20.96 -1.46
N ILE A 49 -10.35 20.74 -2.34
CA ILE A 49 -11.27 19.59 -2.23
C ILE A 49 -10.51 18.26 -2.37
N LEU A 50 -9.53 18.20 -3.27
CA LEU A 50 -8.71 17.00 -3.45
C LEU A 50 -7.89 16.68 -2.19
N LYS A 51 -7.27 17.68 -1.59
CA LYS A 51 -6.51 17.57 -0.35
C LYS A 51 -7.39 17.05 0.80
N GLU A 52 -8.56 17.63 0.99
CA GLU A 52 -9.53 17.15 1.98
C GLU A 52 -9.97 15.70 1.71
N SER A 53 -10.21 15.36 0.43
CA SER A 53 -10.61 14.01 0.04
C SER A 53 -9.51 12.98 0.31
N ILE A 54 -8.25 13.35 0.11
CA ILE A 54 -7.11 12.50 0.45
C ILE A 54 -7.03 12.28 1.96
N TYR A 55 -7.16 13.32 2.78
CA TYR A 55 -7.16 13.18 4.25
C TYR A 55 -8.29 12.27 4.73
N GLU A 56 -9.47 12.42 4.15
CA GLU A 56 -10.60 11.59 4.51
C GLU A 56 -10.40 10.14 4.10
N ALA A 57 -9.89 9.86 2.90
CA ALA A 57 -9.53 8.53 2.44
C ALA A 57 -8.45 7.88 3.34
N TYR A 58 -7.41 8.63 3.76
CA TYR A 58 -6.45 8.17 4.75
C TYR A 58 -7.12 7.74 6.06
N SER A 59 -8.02 8.56 6.54
CA SER A 59 -8.76 8.29 7.78
C SER A 59 -9.59 7.02 7.71
N ARG A 60 -10.13 6.67 6.53
CA ARG A 60 -10.96 5.50 6.26
C ARG A 60 -10.15 4.23 6.00
N CYS A 61 -8.94 4.36 5.42
CA CYS A 61 -8.12 3.25 5.00
C CYS A 61 -7.12 2.83 6.09
N GLU A 62 -7.39 1.71 6.79
CA GLU A 62 -6.48 1.19 7.81
C GLU A 62 -5.10 0.82 7.26
N ALA A 63 -5.02 0.28 6.04
CA ALA A 63 -3.75 -0.10 5.40
C ALA A 63 -2.81 1.10 5.19
N MET A 64 -3.33 2.30 4.96
CA MET A 64 -2.54 3.53 4.84
C MET A 64 -1.94 4.00 6.19
N ARG A 65 -2.49 3.50 7.29
CA ARG A 65 -2.05 3.82 8.65
C ARG A 65 -1.28 2.68 9.32
N LEU A 66 -0.99 1.61 8.55
CA LEU A 66 -0.25 0.47 9.03
C LEU A 66 1.19 0.87 9.40
N ARG A 67 1.67 0.35 10.52
CA ARG A 67 3.04 0.54 11.03
C ARG A 67 3.63 -0.82 11.39
N PHE A 68 4.92 -0.92 11.24
CA PHE A 68 5.68 -2.10 11.65
C PHE A 68 6.64 -1.72 12.78
N VAL A 69 6.74 -2.59 13.77
CA VAL A 69 7.61 -2.41 14.94
C VAL A 69 8.28 -3.73 15.29
N THR A 70 9.45 -3.66 15.89
CA THR A 70 10.12 -4.83 16.40
C THR A 70 9.78 -5.00 17.88
N ASP A 71 9.24 -6.17 18.27
CA ASP A 71 8.94 -6.48 19.67
C ASP A 71 10.22 -6.77 20.48
N LEU A 72 10.05 -7.02 21.78
CA LEU A 72 11.16 -7.30 22.70
C LEU A 72 11.88 -8.62 22.38
N ASP A 73 11.23 -9.54 21.68
CA ASP A 73 11.78 -10.84 21.27
C ASP A 73 12.45 -10.76 19.88
N GLY A 74 12.44 -9.58 19.24
CA GLY A 74 13.01 -9.34 17.92
C GLY A 74 12.11 -9.74 16.76
N ASN A 75 10.80 -9.99 17.00
CA ASN A 75 9.85 -10.27 15.93
C ASN A 75 9.30 -8.97 15.37
N VAL A 76 9.11 -8.91 14.06
CA VAL A 76 8.41 -7.80 13.42
C VAL A 76 6.91 -7.99 13.57
N MET A 77 6.28 -7.00 14.20
CA MET A 77 4.85 -6.93 14.46
C MET A 77 4.26 -5.75 13.70
N GLN A 78 2.94 -5.73 13.58
CA GLN A 78 2.22 -4.65 12.91
C GLN A 78 1.04 -4.15 13.74
N TYR A 79 0.68 -2.90 13.53
CA TYR A 79 -0.52 -2.29 14.10
C TYR A 79 -1.04 -1.18 13.20
N VAL A 80 -2.29 -0.79 13.39
CA VAL A 80 -2.89 0.37 12.71
C VAL A 80 -2.77 1.58 13.63
N ALA A 81 -2.02 2.57 13.19
CA ALA A 81 -1.85 3.82 13.93
C ALA A 81 -3.16 4.62 13.96
N ASP A 82 -3.31 5.49 14.96
CA ASP A 82 -4.38 6.46 15.02
C ASP A 82 -4.38 7.36 13.79
N LYS A 83 -5.50 8.06 13.60
CA LYS A 83 -5.61 9.06 12.55
C LYS A 83 -4.66 10.20 12.86
N GLU A 84 -3.78 10.49 11.92
CA GLU A 84 -2.80 11.57 12.01
C GLU A 84 -2.96 12.55 10.84
N GLU A 85 -2.75 13.81 11.10
CA GLU A 85 -2.60 14.80 10.03
C GLU A 85 -1.26 14.60 9.35
N ARG A 86 -1.27 14.63 8.02
CA ARG A 86 -0.06 14.47 7.19
C ARG A 86 0.01 15.60 6.19
N ASP A 87 1.20 16.10 5.96
CA ASP A 87 1.37 17.10 4.92
C ASP A 87 1.22 16.45 3.54
N ILE A 88 0.35 17.04 2.70
CA ILE A 88 0.13 16.65 1.32
C ILE A 88 0.59 17.80 0.46
N GLU A 89 1.78 17.63 -0.10
CA GLU A 89 2.44 18.62 -0.95
C GLU A 89 1.73 18.72 -2.31
N LEU A 90 1.79 19.90 -2.92
CA LEU A 90 1.51 20.10 -4.34
C LEU A 90 2.84 20.27 -5.08
N TYR A 91 3.08 19.43 -6.07
CA TYR A 91 4.25 19.55 -6.95
C TYR A 91 3.82 19.92 -8.36
N ASP A 92 4.32 21.05 -8.84
CA ASP A 92 3.99 21.60 -10.16
C ASP A 92 5.06 21.26 -11.18
N PHE A 93 4.72 20.39 -12.15
CA PHE A 93 5.58 20.05 -13.28
C PHE A 93 5.27 20.85 -14.55
N SER A 94 4.46 21.91 -14.52
CA SER A 94 4.12 22.69 -15.72
C SER A 94 5.31 23.30 -16.43
N GLY A 95 6.42 23.54 -15.69
CA GLY A 95 7.70 24.01 -16.24
C GLY A 95 8.68 22.93 -16.68
N TYR A 96 8.27 21.65 -16.61
CA TYR A 96 9.12 20.49 -16.92
C TYR A 96 8.76 19.88 -18.27
N THR A 97 9.67 19.12 -18.86
CA THR A 97 9.31 18.16 -19.90
C THR A 97 8.69 16.90 -19.28
N MET A 98 7.92 16.14 -20.05
CA MET A 98 7.36 14.85 -19.58
C MET A 98 8.45 13.92 -19.04
N LYS A 99 9.59 13.87 -19.73
CA LYS A 99 10.73 13.04 -19.32
C LYS A 99 11.30 13.45 -17.96
N GLU A 100 11.43 14.74 -17.71
CA GLU A 100 11.91 15.25 -16.41
C GLU A 100 10.92 14.98 -15.29
N ALA A 101 9.60 15.13 -15.55
CA ALA A 101 8.56 14.79 -14.59
C ALA A 101 8.57 13.29 -14.25
N GLU A 102 8.70 12.42 -15.26
CA GLU A 102 8.84 10.97 -15.05
C GLU A 102 10.10 10.61 -14.25
N LEU A 103 11.24 11.23 -14.55
CA LEU A 103 12.49 11.02 -13.81
C LEU A 103 12.33 11.43 -12.35
N LYS A 104 11.66 12.55 -12.07
CA LYS A 104 11.42 13.01 -10.70
C LYS A 104 10.48 12.07 -9.92
N MET A 105 9.40 11.60 -10.53
CA MET A 105 8.51 10.61 -9.93
C MET A 105 9.22 9.27 -9.71
N ARG A 106 10.11 8.88 -10.61
CA ARG A 106 10.97 7.70 -10.43
C ARG A 106 11.92 7.86 -9.24
N GLU A 107 12.56 9.02 -9.09
CA GLU A 107 13.40 9.34 -7.93
C GLU A 107 12.64 9.14 -6.62
N TRP A 108 11.37 9.60 -6.55
CA TRP A 108 10.51 9.34 -5.39
C TRP A 108 10.27 7.85 -5.16
N THR A 109 9.99 7.10 -6.25
CA THR A 109 9.80 5.64 -6.14
C THR A 109 11.06 4.91 -5.66
N GLU A 110 12.23 5.39 -6.06
CA GLU A 110 13.52 4.79 -5.73
C GLU A 110 14.02 5.17 -4.33
N THR A 111 13.35 6.09 -3.63
CA THR A 111 13.68 6.47 -2.25
C THR A 111 13.14 5.42 -1.28
N PRO A 112 14.00 4.72 -0.50
CA PRO A 112 13.55 3.73 0.46
C PRO A 112 12.70 4.34 1.57
N PHE A 113 11.67 3.64 2.00
CA PHE A 113 10.95 3.98 3.22
C PHE A 113 11.77 3.62 4.48
N GLU A 114 11.70 4.48 5.50
CA GLU A 114 12.01 4.09 6.87
C GLU A 114 10.84 3.23 7.38
N ARG A 115 11.13 2.00 7.84
CA ARG A 115 10.07 1.02 8.15
C ARG A 115 9.75 0.87 9.63
N GLU A 116 10.68 1.23 10.50
CA GLU A 116 10.44 1.12 11.94
C GLU A 116 9.52 2.24 12.40
N ASN A 117 8.32 1.87 12.80
CA ASN A 117 7.28 2.76 13.33
C ASN A 117 6.99 4.02 12.50
N SER A 118 7.08 3.91 11.18
CA SER A 118 6.96 5.04 10.26
C SER A 118 5.89 4.81 9.19
N PRO A 119 5.35 5.90 8.59
CA PRO A 119 4.45 5.79 7.45
C PRO A 119 5.12 5.13 6.25
N LEU A 120 4.44 4.15 5.64
CA LEU A 120 4.93 3.42 4.46
C LEU A 120 4.19 3.85 3.19
N ASN A 121 3.88 5.11 3.11
CA ASN A 121 3.22 5.71 1.94
C ASN A 121 3.48 7.21 1.87
N LYS A 122 3.37 7.75 0.66
CA LYS A 122 3.44 9.18 0.37
C LYS A 122 2.41 9.51 -0.72
N VAL A 123 1.64 10.58 -0.51
CA VAL A 123 0.77 11.15 -1.55
C VAL A 123 1.24 12.56 -1.84
N VAL A 124 1.37 12.88 -3.12
CA VAL A 124 1.71 14.22 -3.62
C VAL A 124 0.64 14.62 -4.64
N MET A 125 0.05 15.78 -4.48
CA MET A 125 -0.76 16.38 -5.53
C MET A 125 0.16 16.88 -6.64
N ILE A 126 -0.19 16.67 -7.90
CA ILE A 126 0.67 17.02 -9.04
C ILE A 126 -0.09 17.79 -10.11
N ILE A 127 0.65 18.68 -10.79
CA ILE A 127 0.26 19.25 -12.09
C ILE A 127 1.28 18.72 -13.10
N THR A 128 0.82 18.05 -14.17
CA THR A 128 1.72 17.52 -15.20
C THR A 128 2.17 18.61 -16.17
N PRO A 129 3.21 18.38 -16.99
CA PRO A 129 3.62 19.30 -18.05
C PRO A 129 2.49 19.68 -19.02
N ASP A 130 1.53 18.76 -19.24
CA ASP A 130 0.36 18.98 -20.09
C ASP A 130 -0.83 19.61 -19.32
N ASN A 131 -0.59 20.16 -18.12
CA ASN A 131 -1.58 20.77 -17.25
C ASN A 131 -2.69 19.82 -16.75
N TYR A 132 -2.46 18.49 -16.74
CA TYR A 132 -3.36 17.58 -16.05
C TYR A 132 -3.10 17.67 -14.55
N LYS A 133 -4.15 17.62 -13.77
CA LYS A 133 -4.11 17.68 -12.32
C LYS A 133 -4.41 16.31 -11.72
N GLY A 134 -3.79 15.99 -10.60
CA GLY A 134 -4.03 14.72 -9.94
C GLY A 134 -3.12 14.44 -8.77
N ILE A 135 -2.83 13.18 -8.57
CA ILE A 135 -2.01 12.70 -7.47
C ILE A 135 -0.94 11.72 -7.97
N TYR A 136 0.20 11.73 -7.31
CA TYR A 136 1.17 10.66 -7.29
C TYR A 136 1.07 9.95 -5.94
N LEU A 137 0.94 8.63 -5.97
CA LEU A 137 0.85 7.77 -4.80
C LEU A 137 2.02 6.81 -4.78
N LEU A 138 2.75 6.77 -3.68
CA LEU A 138 3.82 5.85 -3.39
C LEU A 138 3.47 5.04 -2.14
N VAL A 139 3.58 3.72 -2.21
CA VAL A 139 3.35 2.82 -1.06
C VAL A 139 4.41 1.73 -1.01
N ASP A 140 4.61 1.15 0.17
CA ASP A 140 5.36 -0.08 0.34
C ASP A 140 4.44 -1.29 0.18
N HIS A 141 4.88 -2.29 -0.58
CA HIS A 141 4.12 -3.50 -0.89
C HIS A 141 3.78 -4.35 0.37
N MET A 142 4.42 -4.10 1.51
CA MET A 142 4.01 -4.69 2.79
C MET A 142 2.65 -4.20 3.27
N THR A 143 2.18 -3.04 2.79
CA THR A 143 0.91 -2.45 3.22
C THR A 143 -0.21 -2.58 2.18
N MET A 144 0.13 -2.53 0.90
CA MET A 144 -0.84 -2.54 -0.21
C MET A 144 -0.30 -3.28 -1.42
N ASP A 145 -1.18 -3.94 -2.14
CA ASP A 145 -0.97 -4.47 -3.48
C ASP A 145 -1.63 -3.57 -4.54
N ALA A 146 -1.51 -3.95 -5.81
CA ALA A 146 -2.08 -3.19 -6.92
C ALA A 146 -3.62 -3.04 -6.82
N GLN A 147 -4.32 -4.06 -6.34
CA GLN A 147 -5.77 -4.01 -6.16
C GLN A 147 -6.16 -3.05 -5.04
N SER A 148 -5.45 -3.09 -3.92
CA SER A 148 -5.66 -2.18 -2.79
C SER A 148 -5.40 -0.72 -3.17
N LEU A 149 -4.38 -0.46 -4.02
CA LEU A 149 -4.12 0.87 -4.58
C LEU A 149 -5.30 1.39 -5.40
N ILE A 150 -5.88 0.56 -6.27
CA ILE A 150 -7.06 0.93 -7.08
C ILE A 150 -8.24 1.26 -6.17
N VAL A 151 -8.46 0.47 -5.13
CA VAL A 151 -9.54 0.72 -4.16
C VAL A 151 -9.34 2.04 -3.43
N PHE A 152 -8.12 2.33 -2.97
CA PHE A 152 -7.80 3.59 -2.29
C PHE A 152 -7.93 4.82 -3.21
N LEU A 153 -7.41 4.73 -4.43
CA LEU A 153 -7.54 5.80 -5.43
C LEU A 153 -9.01 6.08 -5.78
N ARG A 154 -9.80 5.02 -5.92
CA ARG A 154 -11.24 5.14 -6.16
C ARG A 154 -11.94 5.83 -4.99
N ASP A 155 -11.61 5.49 -3.74
CA ASP A 155 -12.21 6.13 -2.56
C ASP A 155 -11.92 7.64 -2.55
N ILE A 156 -10.70 8.06 -2.89
CA ILE A 156 -10.36 9.49 -3.04
C ILE A 156 -11.27 10.16 -4.08
N ILE A 157 -11.45 9.54 -5.25
CA ILE A 157 -12.27 10.10 -6.32
C ILE A 157 -13.73 10.17 -5.90
N GLU A 158 -14.27 9.11 -5.30
CA GLU A 158 -15.67 9.07 -4.85
C GLU A 158 -15.93 10.14 -3.79
N ILE A 159 -15.02 10.33 -2.82
CA ILE A 159 -15.11 11.41 -1.82
C ILE A 159 -15.00 12.78 -2.49
N TYR A 160 -14.08 12.96 -3.43
CA TYR A 160 -13.94 14.20 -4.19
C TYR A 160 -15.24 14.54 -4.94
N CYS A 161 -15.82 13.58 -5.65
CA CYS A 161 -17.08 13.75 -6.38
C CYS A 161 -18.23 14.11 -5.43
N TYR A 162 -18.32 13.43 -4.29
CA TYR A 162 -19.30 13.74 -3.25
C TYR A 162 -19.20 15.17 -2.74
N LYS A 163 -17.96 15.66 -2.49
CA LYS A 163 -17.72 17.03 -2.01
C LYS A 163 -17.93 18.09 -3.10
N ARG A 164 -17.72 17.74 -4.37
CA ARG A 164 -17.69 18.69 -5.49
C ARG A 164 -19.03 18.84 -6.20
N TYR A 165 -19.84 17.79 -6.25
CA TYR A 165 -21.05 17.74 -7.06
C TYR A 165 -22.26 17.37 -6.21
N GLU A 166 -23.40 18.03 -6.51
CA GLU A 166 -24.65 17.70 -5.85
C GLU A 166 -25.22 16.35 -6.34
N GLY A 167 -25.92 15.65 -5.45
CA GLY A 167 -26.60 14.38 -5.76
C GLY A 167 -25.69 13.15 -5.85
N ILE A 168 -24.41 13.28 -5.53
CA ILE A 168 -23.50 12.14 -5.42
C ILE A 168 -23.59 11.56 -4.00
N GLU A 169 -23.76 10.25 -3.91
CA GLU A 169 -23.76 9.55 -2.62
C GLU A 169 -22.35 9.45 -2.04
N TYR A 170 -22.26 9.50 -0.71
CA TYR A 170 -20.99 9.27 -0.01
C TYR A 170 -20.54 7.80 -0.18
N PRO A 171 -19.23 7.54 -0.40
CA PRO A 171 -18.74 6.19 -0.62
C PRO A 171 -18.97 5.27 0.58
N LYS A 172 -19.22 3.98 0.31
CA LYS A 172 -19.41 2.96 1.33
C LYS A 172 -18.17 2.82 2.21
N GLU A 173 -18.36 2.31 3.42
CA GLU A 173 -17.24 2.00 4.31
C GLU A 173 -16.26 1.02 3.67
N MET A 174 -14.98 1.25 3.91
CA MET A 174 -13.92 0.31 3.54
C MET A 174 -13.98 -0.93 4.44
N TYR A 175 -13.58 -2.06 3.89
CA TYR A 175 -13.39 -3.26 4.67
C TYR A 175 -12.21 -3.08 5.64
N SER A 176 -12.39 -3.52 6.89
CA SER A 176 -11.34 -3.42 7.92
C SER A 176 -10.14 -4.32 7.57
N TYR A 177 -8.96 -3.73 7.51
CA TYR A 177 -7.71 -4.47 7.30
C TYR A 177 -7.37 -5.36 8.50
N ILE A 178 -7.67 -4.92 9.73
CA ILE A 178 -7.51 -5.73 10.94
C ILE A 178 -8.31 -7.02 10.84
N LYS A 179 -9.58 -6.96 10.42
CA LYS A 179 -10.39 -8.17 10.21
C LYS A 179 -9.81 -9.10 9.13
N GLN A 180 -9.11 -8.56 8.15
CA GLN A 180 -8.42 -9.40 7.17
C GLN A 180 -7.19 -10.07 7.78
N ILE A 181 -6.37 -9.33 8.54
CA ILE A 181 -5.24 -9.92 9.29
C ILE A 181 -5.72 -11.07 10.18
N GLU A 182 -6.78 -10.87 10.95
CA GLU A 182 -7.34 -11.89 11.84
C GLU A 182 -7.75 -13.16 11.07
N LYS A 183 -8.40 -13.01 9.92
CA LYS A 183 -8.76 -14.13 9.04
C LYS A 183 -7.56 -14.87 8.48
N ASP A 184 -6.54 -14.12 8.03
CA ASP A 184 -5.32 -14.71 7.48
C ASP A 184 -4.57 -15.49 8.57
N LEU A 185 -4.47 -14.95 9.77
CA LEU A 185 -3.85 -15.63 10.91
C LEU A 185 -4.65 -16.86 11.36
N GLU A 186 -5.99 -16.78 11.36
CA GLU A 186 -6.85 -17.95 11.63
C GLU A 186 -6.63 -19.04 10.57
N TYR A 187 -6.56 -18.67 9.31
CA TYR A 187 -6.24 -19.60 8.22
C TYR A 187 -4.87 -20.26 8.45
N GLU A 188 -3.83 -19.48 8.73
CA GLU A 188 -2.45 -19.93 8.93
C GLU A 188 -2.28 -20.81 10.19
N SER A 189 -3.16 -20.69 11.18
CA SER A 189 -3.08 -21.46 12.44
C SER A 189 -3.42 -22.95 12.33
N GLY A 190 -3.65 -23.48 11.14
CA GLY A 190 -4.02 -24.88 10.91
C GLY A 190 -5.52 -25.09 10.75
N SER A 191 -6.22 -24.12 10.18
CA SER A 191 -7.67 -24.23 9.90
C SER A 191 -8.00 -25.40 8.97
N LYS A 192 -9.27 -25.87 9.02
CA LYS A 192 -9.75 -26.89 8.08
C LYS A 192 -9.60 -26.48 6.61
N ALA A 193 -9.73 -25.18 6.32
CA ALA A 193 -9.53 -24.61 4.99
C ALA A 193 -8.07 -24.76 4.54
N GLN A 194 -7.12 -24.38 5.38
CA GLN A 194 -5.69 -24.52 5.11
C GLN A 194 -5.32 -26.00 4.86
N TYR A 195 -5.82 -26.91 5.70
CA TYR A 195 -5.56 -28.34 5.52
C TYR A 195 -6.09 -28.85 4.17
N LYS A 196 -7.30 -28.48 3.78
CA LYS A 196 -7.90 -28.84 2.48
C LYS A 196 -7.07 -28.31 1.30
N ASP A 197 -6.67 -27.05 1.38
CA ASP A 197 -5.87 -26.42 0.31
C ASP A 197 -4.47 -27.07 0.22
N ARG A 198 -3.85 -27.37 1.36
CA ARG A 198 -2.56 -28.05 1.42
C ARG A 198 -2.62 -29.44 0.77
N GLU A 199 -3.65 -30.23 1.06
CA GLU A 199 -3.85 -31.56 0.44
C GLU A 199 -4.10 -31.43 -1.06
N TYR A 200 -4.88 -30.43 -1.49
CA TYR A 200 -5.10 -30.17 -2.91
C TYR A 200 -3.80 -29.85 -3.66
N PHE A 201 -3.00 -28.90 -3.14
CA PHE A 201 -1.75 -28.54 -3.78
C PHE A 201 -0.70 -29.65 -3.72
N LYS A 202 -0.66 -30.43 -2.63
CA LYS A 202 0.21 -31.59 -2.52
C LYS A 202 -0.10 -32.61 -3.64
N LYS A 203 -1.38 -32.95 -3.80
CA LYS A 203 -1.82 -33.84 -4.87
C LYS A 203 -1.50 -33.30 -6.26
N LEU A 204 -1.75 -32.00 -6.49
CA LEU A 204 -1.43 -31.34 -7.76
C LEU A 204 0.06 -31.44 -8.11
N ILE A 205 0.95 -31.22 -7.13
CA ILE A 205 2.40 -31.32 -7.31
C ILE A 205 2.81 -32.78 -7.56
N GLU A 206 2.25 -33.75 -6.84
CA GLU A 206 2.54 -35.19 -7.00
C GLU A 206 2.08 -35.72 -8.37
N GLU A 207 0.99 -35.18 -8.92
CA GLU A 207 0.43 -35.56 -10.22
C GLU A 207 1.02 -34.76 -11.40
N SER A 208 1.77 -33.69 -11.14
CA SER A 208 2.40 -32.88 -12.18
C SER A 208 3.70 -33.52 -12.66
N GLU A 209 3.91 -33.55 -13.97
CA GLU A 209 5.22 -33.91 -14.52
C GLU A 209 6.23 -32.80 -14.18
N PRO A 210 7.45 -33.17 -13.72
CA PRO A 210 8.47 -32.17 -13.46
C PRO A 210 8.84 -31.47 -14.77
N ILE A 211 8.60 -30.17 -14.84
CA ILE A 211 9.06 -29.33 -15.96
C ILE A 211 10.56 -29.08 -15.71
N TYR A 212 11.40 -29.92 -16.33
CA TYR A 212 12.82 -29.60 -16.42
C TYR A 212 12.98 -28.55 -17.51
N ASN A 213 13.18 -27.31 -17.13
CA ASN A 213 13.78 -26.36 -18.05
C ASN A 213 15.26 -26.75 -18.15
N ASP A 214 15.63 -27.44 -19.23
CA ASP A 214 17.02 -27.53 -19.64
C ASP A 214 17.49 -26.10 -19.95
N ILE A 215 18.04 -25.44 -18.94
CA ILE A 215 18.81 -24.22 -19.14
C ILE A 215 20.16 -24.71 -19.68
N ASP A 216 20.21 -24.94 -20.98
CA ASP A 216 21.45 -25.17 -21.69
C ASP A 216 22.33 -23.91 -21.51
N GLY A 217 23.39 -24.03 -20.75
CA GLY A 217 24.48 -23.07 -20.76
C GLY A 217 24.74 -22.30 -19.46
N ILE A 218 24.96 -23.00 -18.35
CA ILE A 218 25.82 -22.53 -17.28
C ILE A 218 26.91 -23.57 -17.02
#